data_b5f76316fa0db0c92174c4c6a67d9f89
#
_entry.id   b5f76316fa0db0c92174c4c6a67d9f89
#
_cell.length_a   1.000
_cell.length_b   1.000
_cell.length_c   1.000
_cell.angle_alpha   90.00
_cell.angle_beta   90.00
_cell.angle_gamma   90.00
#
_symmetry.space_group_name_H-M   'P 1'
#
loop_
_entity.id
_entity.type
_entity.pdbx_description
1 polymer ?
#
loop_
_entity_poly.entity_id
_entity_poly.type
_entity_poly.pdbx_seq_one_letter_code
_entity_poly.pdbx_strand_id
1 'polypeptide(L)'
;MKFIKGVTFAPFSKKGMFQGDQVRESFDRMIEGTGADFVIFVPNGLQDTPQSETISYVNDDNVCDEELIDMIRYAHSKGVRVALKPTANCKNGTWRAHINFFDEDVPCEPKWSNWFRSYTEFQCHYAVIAQAENCEMLIAGCEMVQTERREAEWRRLIGDIRAVYHGPVSYNTDKYQEHNVKWWDAVDVISSSGYYPIDDWENQLDRIERVVKKYQKPFFFAECGCMATRGSSKVPNDWSLSGPIASEEQADWYRAMFDACLKRDWVQGFCLWSWPARPQTVQEACTNRAYEICHKPAEAYVKKIYTNK
;
A
#
# COMPACT_ATOMS: atom_id res chain seq x y z
N MET A 1 -9.88 -14.66 -7.61
CA MET A 1 -8.47 -14.28 -7.28
C MET A 1 -7.95 -15.21 -6.19
N LYS A 2 -6.68 -15.65 -6.22
CA LYS A 2 -6.08 -16.37 -5.07
C LYS A 2 -6.00 -15.41 -3.89
N PHE A 3 -6.34 -15.87 -2.68
CA PHE A 3 -6.29 -15.05 -1.46
C PHE A 3 -4.90 -14.42 -1.27
N ILE A 4 -4.85 -13.15 -0.91
CA ILE A 4 -3.61 -12.39 -0.70
C ILE A 4 -3.23 -12.44 0.77
N LYS A 5 -2.10 -13.10 1.06
CA LYS A 5 -1.44 -13.12 2.37
C LYS A 5 -0.22 -12.20 2.28
N GLY A 6 -0.47 -10.90 2.32
CA GLY A 6 0.49 -9.90 1.92
C GLY A 6 1.10 -9.10 3.05
N VAL A 7 2.26 -8.52 2.76
CA VAL A 7 2.94 -7.53 3.58
C VAL A 7 3.54 -6.44 2.67
N THR A 8 3.43 -5.19 3.07
CA THR A 8 4.18 -4.10 2.42
C THR A 8 5.59 -4.10 2.98
N PHE A 9 6.57 -4.35 2.11
CA PHE A 9 7.97 -4.46 2.50
C PHE A 9 8.70 -3.14 2.31
N ALA A 10 9.33 -2.66 3.36
CA ALA A 10 10.25 -1.54 3.38
C ALA A 10 9.75 -0.29 2.61
N PRO A 11 8.53 0.22 2.90
CA PRO A 11 8.07 1.45 2.28
C PRO A 11 9.01 2.61 2.62
N PHE A 12 9.09 3.61 1.76
CA PHE A 12 9.99 4.77 1.88
C PHE A 12 11.49 4.44 1.81
N SER A 13 11.86 3.29 1.22
CA SER A 13 13.25 2.94 0.99
C SER A 13 13.90 3.89 0.00
N LYS A 14 15.17 4.23 0.28
CA LYS A 14 16.03 5.08 -0.54
C LYS A 14 17.05 4.24 -1.28
N LYS A 15 17.73 4.84 -2.24
CA LYS A 15 18.84 4.24 -2.97
C LYS A 15 19.88 3.60 -2.02
N GLY A 16 20.26 2.39 -2.31
CA GLY A 16 21.18 1.58 -1.49
C GLY A 16 20.49 0.73 -0.42
N MET A 17 19.21 0.99 -0.08
CA MET A 17 18.55 0.26 1.00
C MET A 17 18.11 -1.16 0.61
N PHE A 18 17.99 -1.45 -0.69
CA PHE A 18 17.69 -2.81 -1.17
C PHE A 18 18.95 -3.59 -1.57
N GLN A 19 20.14 -3.08 -1.23
CA GLN A 19 21.41 -3.74 -1.51
C GLN A 19 21.89 -4.59 -0.33
N GLY A 20 22.62 -5.67 -0.65
CA GLY A 20 23.31 -6.52 0.31
C GLY A 20 22.43 -7.57 0.98
N ASP A 21 23.04 -8.29 1.95
CA ASP A 21 22.42 -9.46 2.56
C ASP A 21 21.37 -9.12 3.60
N GLN A 22 21.48 -7.98 4.27
CA GLN A 22 20.56 -7.59 5.36
C GLN A 22 19.11 -7.43 4.88
N VAL A 23 18.89 -6.85 3.69
CA VAL A 23 17.54 -6.69 3.16
C VAL A 23 16.91 -8.04 2.82
N ARG A 24 17.71 -8.97 2.28
CA ARG A 24 17.27 -10.35 1.98
C ARG A 24 17.01 -11.14 3.26
N GLU A 25 17.86 -11.01 4.27
CA GLU A 25 17.63 -11.60 5.59
C GLU A 25 16.33 -11.09 6.23
N SER A 26 16.08 -9.78 6.15
CA SER A 26 14.81 -9.20 6.64
C SER A 26 13.61 -9.71 5.87
N PHE A 27 13.73 -9.86 4.54
CA PHE A 27 12.69 -10.40 3.70
C PHE A 27 12.37 -11.87 4.01
N ASP A 28 13.41 -12.71 4.17
CA ASP A 28 13.26 -14.11 4.57
C ASP A 28 12.59 -14.22 5.95
N ARG A 29 13.01 -13.37 6.91
CA ARG A 29 12.41 -13.30 8.23
C ARG A 29 10.93 -12.89 8.19
N MET A 30 10.56 -12.00 7.25
CA MET A 30 9.15 -11.63 7.02
C MET A 30 8.33 -12.85 6.59
N ILE A 31 8.79 -13.61 5.61
CA ILE A 31 8.10 -14.80 5.12
C ILE A 31 7.97 -15.83 6.24
N GLU A 32 9.07 -16.14 6.92
CA GLU A 32 9.09 -17.11 8.01
C GLU A 32 8.19 -16.69 9.18
N GLY A 33 8.22 -15.42 9.55
CA GLY A 33 7.49 -14.88 10.69
C GLY A 33 5.99 -14.71 10.45
N THR A 34 5.58 -14.42 9.22
CA THR A 34 4.18 -14.13 8.91
C THR A 34 3.48 -15.22 8.11
N GLY A 35 4.21 -16.02 7.35
CA GLY A 35 3.63 -16.94 6.36
C GLY A 35 3.10 -16.21 5.12
N ALA A 36 3.59 -15.00 4.84
CA ALA A 36 3.18 -14.23 3.67
C ALA A 36 3.59 -14.92 2.36
N ASP A 37 2.70 -14.88 1.37
CA ASP A 37 2.94 -15.36 0.01
C ASP A 37 2.78 -14.24 -1.06
N PHE A 38 2.67 -13.01 -0.59
CA PHE A 38 2.51 -11.82 -1.42
C PHE A 38 3.23 -10.62 -0.79
N VAL A 39 3.92 -9.84 -1.60
CA VAL A 39 4.61 -8.62 -1.14
C VAL A 39 4.23 -7.42 -2.00
N ILE A 40 4.07 -6.26 -1.36
CA ILE A 40 4.00 -4.98 -2.07
C ILE A 40 5.32 -4.25 -1.90
N PHE A 41 5.97 -3.92 -3.02
CA PHE A 41 7.04 -2.93 -3.06
C PHE A 41 6.47 -1.56 -3.46
N VAL A 42 6.95 -0.51 -2.78
CA VAL A 42 6.41 0.86 -2.89
C VAL A 42 7.50 1.80 -3.40
N PRO A 43 7.76 1.84 -4.72
CA PRO A 43 8.63 2.88 -5.26
C PRO A 43 7.98 4.26 -5.11
N ASN A 44 8.78 5.26 -4.71
CA ASN A 44 8.29 6.59 -4.38
C ASN A 44 8.45 7.56 -5.56
N GLY A 45 7.39 8.32 -5.84
CA GLY A 45 7.46 9.54 -6.64
C GLY A 45 7.42 10.75 -5.69
N LEU A 46 8.30 11.71 -5.87
CA LEU A 46 8.42 12.87 -4.99
C LEU A 46 8.08 14.17 -5.72
N GLN A 47 7.14 14.92 -5.18
CA GLN A 47 6.84 16.30 -5.57
C GLN A 47 7.08 17.24 -4.38
N ASP A 48 7.40 18.52 -4.61
CA ASP A 48 7.81 19.42 -3.53
C ASP A 48 6.63 19.75 -2.59
N THR A 49 5.47 20.07 -3.17
CA THR A 49 4.25 20.43 -2.44
C THR A 49 3.03 19.77 -3.11
N PRO A 50 1.84 19.77 -2.48
CA PRO A 50 0.61 19.28 -3.11
C PRO A 50 0.24 19.97 -4.42
N GLN A 51 0.75 21.17 -4.67
CA GLN A 51 0.51 21.96 -5.88
C GLN A 51 1.62 21.85 -6.92
N SER A 52 2.66 21.04 -6.67
CA SER A 52 3.70 20.78 -7.67
C SER A 52 3.19 19.88 -8.77
N GLU A 53 3.48 20.21 -10.04
CA GLU A 53 3.01 19.48 -11.21
C GLU A 53 3.96 18.35 -11.64
N THR A 54 5.19 18.34 -11.10
CA THR A 54 6.25 17.41 -11.50
C THR A 54 6.53 16.40 -10.37
N ILE A 55 6.60 15.13 -10.75
CA ILE A 55 6.95 14.02 -9.88
C ILE A 55 8.35 13.52 -10.27
N SER A 56 9.29 13.57 -9.34
CA SER A 56 10.64 13.03 -9.47
C SER A 56 10.70 11.63 -8.85
N TYR A 57 11.13 10.64 -9.60
CA TYR A 57 11.24 9.25 -9.13
C TYR A 57 12.61 8.63 -9.43
N VAL A 58 13.43 9.28 -10.25
CA VAL A 58 14.83 8.89 -10.50
C VAL A 58 15.73 9.82 -9.70
N ASN A 59 15.94 9.52 -8.43
CA ASN A 59 16.75 10.31 -7.49
C ASN A 59 17.22 9.45 -6.32
N ASP A 60 18.10 9.97 -5.47
CA ASP A 60 18.67 9.22 -4.34
C ASP A 60 17.70 9.03 -3.15
N ASP A 61 16.58 9.74 -3.13
CA ASP A 61 15.52 9.55 -2.13
C ASP A 61 14.55 8.42 -2.48
N ASN A 62 14.82 7.68 -3.57
CA ASN A 62 14.05 6.52 -4.01
C ASN A 62 14.98 5.34 -4.29
N VAL A 63 14.46 4.14 -4.15
CA VAL A 63 15.12 2.91 -4.59
C VAL A 63 15.36 2.98 -6.11
N CYS A 64 16.54 2.64 -6.59
CA CYS A 64 16.78 2.60 -8.03
C CYS A 64 16.17 1.34 -8.68
N ASP A 65 15.98 1.39 -9.99
CA ASP A 65 15.32 0.31 -10.73
C ASP A 65 16.03 -1.02 -10.59
N GLU A 66 17.37 -1.02 -10.62
CA GLU A 66 18.18 -2.24 -10.50
C GLU A 66 17.99 -2.92 -9.15
N GLU A 67 17.96 -2.14 -8.07
CA GLU A 67 17.69 -2.65 -6.72
C GLU A 67 16.29 -3.20 -6.57
N LEU A 68 15.29 -2.50 -7.13
CA LEU A 68 13.90 -2.94 -7.13
C LEU A 68 13.74 -4.25 -7.91
N ILE A 69 14.31 -4.31 -9.11
CA ILE A 69 14.28 -5.50 -9.98
C ILE A 69 14.94 -6.70 -9.28
N ASP A 70 16.10 -6.48 -8.62
CA ASP A 70 16.78 -7.55 -7.88
C ASP A 70 15.89 -8.10 -6.74
N MET A 71 15.20 -7.23 -6.00
CA MET A 71 14.29 -7.65 -4.93
C MET A 71 13.01 -8.32 -5.46
N ILE A 72 12.48 -7.90 -6.62
CA ILE A 72 11.36 -8.59 -7.27
C ILE A 72 11.77 -10.03 -7.62
N ARG A 73 12.92 -10.19 -8.27
CA ARG A 73 13.46 -11.52 -8.64
C ARG A 73 13.75 -12.38 -7.40
N TYR A 74 14.27 -11.77 -6.36
CA TYR A 74 14.49 -12.44 -5.07
C TYR A 74 13.16 -12.94 -4.48
N ALA A 75 12.13 -12.11 -4.42
CA ALA A 75 10.81 -12.50 -3.94
C ALA A 75 10.23 -13.68 -4.76
N HIS A 76 10.29 -13.60 -6.09
CA HIS A 76 9.85 -14.68 -6.97
C HIS A 76 10.65 -15.99 -6.74
N SER A 77 11.96 -15.89 -6.49
CA SER A 77 12.80 -17.08 -6.17
C SER A 77 12.39 -17.78 -4.87
N LYS A 78 11.72 -17.07 -3.98
CA LYS A 78 11.14 -17.61 -2.73
C LYS A 78 9.68 -18.06 -2.91
N GLY A 79 9.12 -17.99 -4.11
CA GLY A 79 7.72 -18.32 -4.38
C GLY A 79 6.71 -17.27 -3.89
N VAL A 80 7.17 -16.04 -3.61
CA VAL A 80 6.33 -14.93 -3.17
C VAL A 80 5.87 -14.12 -4.38
N ARG A 81 4.57 -13.89 -4.48
CA ARG A 81 3.95 -13.05 -5.50
C ARG A 81 4.25 -11.58 -5.22
N VAL A 82 4.40 -10.77 -6.25
CA VAL A 82 4.81 -9.38 -6.13
C VAL A 82 3.77 -8.43 -6.71
N ALA A 83 3.46 -7.35 -6.00
CA ALA A 83 2.83 -6.17 -6.58
C ALA A 83 3.75 -4.95 -6.46
N LEU A 84 3.70 -4.09 -7.46
CA LEU A 84 4.26 -2.74 -7.38
C LEU A 84 3.14 -1.74 -7.07
N LYS A 85 3.40 -0.85 -6.13
CA LYS A 85 2.50 0.25 -5.75
C LYS A 85 3.24 1.59 -5.81
N PRO A 86 3.48 2.15 -7.02
CA PRO A 86 4.15 3.43 -7.15
C PRO A 86 3.33 4.53 -6.45
N THR A 87 3.93 5.16 -5.44
CA THR A 87 3.22 6.09 -4.55
C THR A 87 3.84 7.47 -4.60
N ALA A 88 3.04 8.50 -4.92
CA ALA A 88 3.49 9.88 -4.89
C ALA A 88 3.44 10.45 -3.46
N ASN A 89 4.48 11.19 -3.06
CA ASN A 89 4.59 11.85 -1.77
C ASN A 89 5.07 13.30 -1.92
N CYS A 90 4.69 14.18 -0.98
CA CYS A 90 5.15 15.56 -0.94
C CYS A 90 6.36 15.69 -0.01
N LYS A 91 7.46 16.29 -0.50
CA LYS A 91 8.70 16.50 0.28
C LYS A 91 8.49 17.42 1.49
N ASN A 92 7.52 18.31 1.43
CA ASN A 92 7.17 19.20 2.55
C ASN A 92 6.40 18.49 3.69
N GLY A 93 6.18 17.16 3.59
CA GLY A 93 5.47 16.36 4.60
C GLY A 93 3.95 16.43 4.52
N THR A 94 3.38 17.19 3.59
CA THR A 94 1.93 17.20 3.39
C THR A 94 1.48 15.84 2.83
N TRP A 95 0.46 15.26 3.41
CA TRP A 95 -0.07 14.00 2.95
C TRP A 95 -0.62 14.09 1.51
N ARG A 96 -0.30 13.12 0.68
CA ARG A 96 -0.68 13.07 -0.76
C ARG A 96 -2.17 13.24 -1.03
N ALA A 97 -3.02 12.91 -0.06
CA ALA A 97 -4.47 13.12 -0.16
C ALA A 97 -4.86 14.58 -0.44
N HIS A 98 -3.98 15.53 -0.13
CA HIS A 98 -4.18 16.96 -0.36
C HIS A 98 -3.69 17.46 -1.74
N ILE A 99 -3.15 16.59 -2.61
CA ILE A 99 -2.77 16.97 -3.97
C ILE A 99 -4.01 17.41 -4.73
N ASN A 100 -4.05 18.69 -5.08
CA ASN A 100 -5.23 19.33 -5.64
C ASN A 100 -4.89 20.58 -6.41
N PHE A 101 -5.62 20.84 -7.50
CA PHE A 101 -5.51 22.02 -8.36
C PHE A 101 -6.90 22.59 -8.64
N PHE A 102 -6.98 23.75 -9.30
CA PHE A 102 -8.26 24.29 -9.77
C PHE A 102 -8.91 23.34 -10.77
N ASP A 103 -10.23 23.22 -10.73
CA ASP A 103 -10.94 22.33 -11.65
C ASP A 103 -10.89 22.79 -13.10
N GLU A 104 -10.82 24.13 -13.32
CA GLU A 104 -10.58 24.75 -14.60
C GLU A 104 -9.16 25.33 -14.63
N ASP A 105 -8.56 25.37 -15.83
CA ASP A 105 -7.23 25.95 -16.02
C ASP A 105 -7.24 27.44 -15.77
N VAL A 106 -6.45 27.88 -14.80
CA VAL A 106 -6.22 29.29 -14.49
C VAL A 106 -4.85 29.70 -15.04
N PRO A 107 -4.72 30.84 -15.74
CA PRO A 107 -3.42 31.32 -16.22
C PRO A 107 -2.40 31.47 -15.08
N CYS A 108 -1.17 31.02 -15.30
CA CYS A 108 -0.05 31.08 -14.36
C CYS A 108 -0.22 30.21 -13.08
N GLU A 109 -1.27 29.41 -12.99
CA GLU A 109 -1.47 28.46 -11.90
C GLU A 109 -1.15 27.03 -12.34
N PRO A 110 -0.77 26.13 -11.38
CA PRO A 110 -0.57 24.71 -11.65
C PRO A 110 -1.86 24.03 -12.14
N LYS A 111 -1.70 23.02 -13.02
CA LYS A 111 -2.81 22.38 -13.75
C LYS A 111 -2.86 20.87 -13.57
N TRP A 112 -4.08 20.35 -13.52
CA TRP A 112 -4.33 18.90 -13.54
C TRP A 112 -3.69 18.22 -14.75
N SER A 113 -3.77 18.81 -15.93
CA SER A 113 -3.21 18.22 -17.16
C SER A 113 -1.70 17.99 -17.09
N ASN A 114 -0.94 18.93 -16.50
CA ASN A 114 0.50 18.79 -16.31
C ASN A 114 0.82 17.76 -15.25
N TRP A 115 0.10 17.80 -14.13
CA TRP A 115 0.29 16.85 -13.04
C TRP A 115 0.00 15.41 -13.50
N PHE A 116 -1.16 15.16 -14.13
CA PHE A 116 -1.51 13.83 -14.64
C PHE A 116 -0.55 13.32 -15.69
N ARG A 117 0.02 14.19 -16.54
CA ARG A 117 1.08 13.79 -17.47
C ARG A 117 2.29 13.24 -16.70
N SER A 118 2.81 14.01 -15.73
CA SER A 118 3.96 13.59 -14.92
C SER A 118 3.64 12.34 -14.08
N TYR A 119 2.43 12.27 -13.51
CA TYR A 119 1.99 11.11 -12.74
C TYR A 119 1.82 9.86 -13.62
N THR A 120 1.33 10.01 -14.85
CA THR A 120 1.23 8.92 -15.82
C THR A 120 2.61 8.40 -16.22
N GLU A 121 3.57 9.29 -16.50
CA GLU A 121 4.96 8.91 -16.78
C GLU A 121 5.55 8.09 -15.63
N PHE A 122 5.36 8.53 -14.41
CA PHE A 122 5.78 7.83 -13.19
C PHE A 122 5.13 6.44 -13.06
N GLN A 123 3.82 6.33 -13.21
CA GLN A 123 3.09 5.06 -13.10
C GLN A 123 3.47 4.09 -14.23
N CYS A 124 3.58 4.57 -15.48
CA CYS A 124 3.95 3.76 -16.63
C CYS A 124 5.40 3.26 -16.55
N HIS A 125 6.33 4.04 -15.98
CA HIS A 125 7.69 3.58 -15.73
C HIS A 125 7.70 2.28 -14.92
N TYR A 126 6.98 2.25 -13.78
CA TYR A 126 6.91 1.05 -12.96
C TYR A 126 5.99 -0.04 -13.53
N ALA A 127 5.03 0.33 -14.36
CA ALA A 127 4.23 -0.64 -15.11
C ALA A 127 5.08 -1.44 -16.11
N VAL A 128 6.05 -0.80 -16.77
CA VAL A 128 7.03 -1.46 -17.66
C VAL A 128 7.90 -2.43 -16.86
N ILE A 129 8.40 -2.03 -15.69
CA ILE A 129 9.16 -2.93 -14.80
C ILE A 129 8.28 -4.10 -14.34
N ALA A 130 7.04 -3.83 -13.91
CA ALA A 130 6.11 -4.86 -13.49
C ALA A 130 5.84 -5.89 -14.59
N GLN A 131 5.71 -5.43 -15.84
CA GLN A 131 5.55 -6.32 -17.01
C GLN A 131 6.80 -7.16 -17.27
N ALA A 132 7.96 -6.52 -17.27
CA ALA A 132 9.22 -7.20 -17.56
C ALA A 132 9.58 -8.26 -16.52
N GLU A 133 9.29 -7.99 -15.27
CA GLU A 133 9.58 -8.88 -14.14
C GLU A 133 8.40 -9.81 -13.76
N ASN A 134 7.31 -9.80 -14.53
CA ASN A 134 6.11 -10.62 -14.30
C ASN A 134 5.47 -10.42 -12.92
N CYS A 135 5.41 -9.20 -12.45
CA CYS A 135 4.69 -8.89 -11.19
C CYS A 135 3.21 -9.27 -11.33
N GLU A 136 2.64 -9.83 -10.28
CA GLU A 136 1.27 -10.34 -10.28
C GLU A 136 0.19 -9.26 -10.20
N MET A 137 0.57 -8.01 -9.83
CA MET A 137 -0.36 -6.87 -9.78
C MET A 137 0.39 -5.55 -9.87
N LEU A 138 -0.24 -4.55 -10.49
CA LEU A 138 0.13 -3.15 -10.36
C LEU A 138 -0.98 -2.40 -9.62
N ILE A 139 -0.62 -1.67 -8.57
CA ILE A 139 -1.55 -0.81 -7.81
C ILE A 139 -1.26 0.63 -8.21
N ALA A 140 -2.12 1.21 -9.03
CA ALA A 140 -1.92 2.51 -9.69
C ALA A 140 -2.17 3.68 -8.71
N GLY A 141 -1.32 3.79 -7.69
CA GLY A 141 -1.40 4.85 -6.70
C GLY A 141 -2.02 4.43 -5.37
N CYS A 142 -1.86 5.31 -4.39
CA CYS A 142 -2.24 5.10 -3.01
C CYS A 142 -2.80 6.40 -2.41
N GLU A 143 -4.04 6.36 -1.90
CA GLU A 143 -4.67 7.44 -1.10
C GLU A 143 -4.65 8.83 -1.77
N MET A 144 -4.90 8.89 -3.07
CA MET A 144 -4.86 10.12 -3.86
C MET A 144 -6.20 10.88 -3.79
N VAL A 145 -6.77 11.04 -2.60
CA VAL A 145 -8.17 11.39 -2.30
C VAL A 145 -8.74 12.53 -3.15
N GLN A 146 -8.04 13.68 -3.21
CA GLN A 146 -8.55 14.83 -3.97
C GLN A 146 -8.48 14.62 -5.48
N THR A 147 -7.59 13.74 -5.96
CA THR A 147 -7.49 13.45 -7.39
C THR A 147 -8.57 12.48 -7.87
N GLU A 148 -9.18 11.69 -6.96
CA GLU A 148 -10.12 10.62 -7.29
C GLU A 148 -11.36 11.12 -8.05
N ARG A 149 -11.75 12.40 -7.85
CA ARG A 149 -12.84 13.03 -8.59
C ARG A 149 -12.54 13.28 -10.06
N ARG A 150 -11.27 13.23 -10.46
CA ARG A 150 -10.81 13.42 -11.84
C ARG A 150 -10.95 12.13 -12.65
N GLU A 151 -12.17 11.63 -12.78
CA GLU A 151 -12.50 10.34 -13.38
C GLU A 151 -11.92 10.17 -14.79
N ALA A 152 -12.04 11.19 -15.66
CA ALA A 152 -11.59 11.12 -17.04
C ALA A 152 -10.07 10.94 -17.14
N GLU A 153 -9.31 11.62 -16.27
CA GLU A 153 -7.85 11.54 -16.21
C GLU A 153 -7.41 10.19 -15.63
N TRP A 154 -8.07 9.70 -14.59
CA TRP A 154 -7.79 8.36 -14.05
C TRP A 154 -8.05 7.25 -15.06
N ARG A 155 -9.15 7.34 -15.83
CA ARG A 155 -9.45 6.36 -16.88
C ARG A 155 -8.39 6.37 -17.99
N ARG A 156 -7.87 7.54 -18.37
CA ARG A 156 -6.76 7.64 -19.34
C ARG A 156 -5.49 7.00 -18.78
N LEU A 157 -5.10 7.37 -17.56
CA LEU A 157 -3.95 6.79 -16.86
C LEU A 157 -4.02 5.26 -16.80
N ILE A 158 -5.17 4.70 -16.43
CA ILE A 158 -5.37 3.23 -16.42
C ILE A 158 -5.23 2.65 -17.84
N GLY A 159 -5.73 3.36 -18.87
CA GLY A 159 -5.55 2.99 -20.27
C GLY A 159 -4.09 2.96 -20.69
N ASP A 160 -3.32 3.97 -20.30
CA ASP A 160 -1.88 4.06 -20.60
C ASP A 160 -1.09 2.95 -19.87
N ILE A 161 -1.42 2.66 -18.61
CA ILE A 161 -0.86 1.51 -17.89
C ILE A 161 -1.13 0.20 -18.65
N ARG A 162 -2.37 -0.02 -19.09
CA ARG A 162 -2.76 -1.24 -19.81
C ARG A 162 -2.09 -1.40 -21.18
N ALA A 163 -1.60 -0.32 -21.76
CA ALA A 163 -0.81 -0.38 -22.99
C ALA A 163 0.57 -1.03 -22.79
N VAL A 164 1.10 -1.03 -21.56
CA VAL A 164 2.44 -1.54 -21.23
C VAL A 164 2.44 -2.67 -20.19
N TYR A 165 1.36 -2.84 -19.41
CA TYR A 165 1.22 -3.89 -18.40
C TYR A 165 -0.08 -4.68 -18.62
N HIS A 166 0.04 -6.01 -18.73
CA HIS A 166 -1.08 -6.90 -19.07
C HIS A 166 -1.61 -7.72 -17.89
N GLY A 167 -1.01 -7.58 -16.73
CA GLY A 167 -1.49 -8.18 -15.49
C GLY A 167 -2.63 -7.39 -14.84
N PRO A 168 -3.16 -7.87 -13.70
CA PRO A 168 -4.20 -7.20 -12.93
C PRO A 168 -3.77 -5.81 -12.46
N VAL A 169 -4.64 -4.82 -12.68
CA VAL A 169 -4.48 -3.44 -12.19
C VAL A 169 -5.45 -3.19 -11.05
N SER A 170 -4.96 -2.60 -9.97
CA SER A 170 -5.74 -2.12 -8.83
C SER A 170 -5.48 -0.63 -8.57
N TYR A 171 -6.21 -0.05 -7.64
CA TYR A 171 -5.97 1.26 -7.04
C TYR A 171 -6.25 1.17 -5.55
N ASN A 172 -5.38 1.75 -4.71
CA ASN A 172 -5.53 1.79 -3.26
C ASN A 172 -6.15 3.13 -2.83
N THR A 173 -7.47 3.19 -2.66
CA THR A 173 -8.11 4.38 -2.07
C THR A 173 -7.86 4.45 -0.56
N ASP A 174 -7.99 5.63 0.04
CA ASP A 174 -7.96 5.77 1.50
C ASP A 174 -9.23 5.16 2.14
N LYS A 175 -9.12 4.82 3.43
CA LYS A 175 -10.27 4.42 4.25
C LYS A 175 -11.41 5.44 4.14
N TYR A 176 -12.63 4.97 4.20
CA TYR A 176 -13.87 5.76 4.04
C TYR A 176 -14.12 6.35 2.64
N GLN A 177 -13.20 6.23 1.67
CA GLN A 177 -13.32 6.83 0.34
C GLN A 177 -13.82 5.87 -0.74
N GLU A 178 -13.95 4.60 -0.49
CA GLU A 178 -14.23 3.57 -1.50
C GLU A 178 -15.49 3.88 -2.34
N HIS A 179 -16.50 4.51 -1.75
CA HIS A 179 -17.74 4.91 -2.43
C HIS A 179 -17.60 6.19 -3.28
N ASN A 180 -16.53 6.98 -3.07
CA ASN A 180 -16.26 8.21 -3.81
C ASN A 180 -15.60 7.94 -5.16
N VAL A 181 -14.81 6.89 -5.26
CA VAL A 181 -14.19 6.46 -6.54
C VAL A 181 -15.28 5.98 -7.49
N LYS A 182 -15.44 6.65 -8.64
CA LYS A 182 -16.51 6.36 -9.62
C LYS A 182 -16.03 5.50 -10.80
N TRP A 183 -14.75 5.19 -10.85
CA TRP A 183 -14.08 4.48 -11.95
C TRP A 183 -13.52 3.11 -11.54
N TRP A 184 -14.10 2.47 -10.52
CA TRP A 184 -13.74 1.10 -10.14
C TRP A 184 -13.92 0.07 -11.26
N ASP A 185 -14.78 0.35 -12.23
CA ASP A 185 -14.93 -0.49 -13.44
C ASP A 185 -13.69 -0.48 -14.33
N ALA A 186 -12.84 0.56 -14.28
CA ALA A 186 -11.61 0.66 -15.06
C ALA A 186 -10.48 -0.25 -14.55
N VAL A 187 -10.47 -0.61 -13.27
CA VAL A 187 -9.48 -1.52 -12.68
C VAL A 187 -10.02 -2.95 -12.55
N ASP A 188 -9.15 -3.93 -12.27
CA ASP A 188 -9.54 -5.34 -12.14
C ASP A 188 -9.88 -5.72 -10.70
N VAL A 189 -9.26 -5.05 -9.73
CA VAL A 189 -9.38 -5.31 -8.30
C VAL A 189 -9.61 -4.01 -7.56
N ILE A 190 -10.61 -3.98 -6.66
CA ILE A 190 -10.82 -2.86 -5.75
C ILE A 190 -9.88 -3.04 -4.56
N SER A 191 -9.17 -1.99 -4.15
CA SER A 191 -8.42 -2.05 -2.90
C SER A 191 -8.51 -0.76 -2.10
N SER A 192 -8.31 -0.87 -0.80
CA SER A 192 -8.44 0.23 0.16
C SER A 192 -7.45 0.10 1.30
N SER A 193 -7.24 1.19 2.02
CA SER A 193 -6.52 1.22 3.29
C SER A 193 -7.46 0.87 4.44
N GLY A 194 -7.13 -0.17 5.21
CA GLY A 194 -7.93 -0.68 6.32
C GLY A 194 -7.41 -0.23 7.69
N TYR A 195 -7.44 1.07 7.96
CA TYR A 195 -7.05 1.64 9.26
C TYR A 195 -8.30 2.05 10.05
N TYR A 196 -9.18 1.09 10.34
CA TYR A 196 -10.41 1.36 11.08
C TYR A 196 -10.25 1.12 12.58
N PRO A 197 -10.96 1.90 13.44
CA PRO A 197 -11.02 1.63 14.87
C PRO A 197 -11.38 0.17 15.17
N ILE A 198 -10.81 -0.38 16.22
CA ILE A 198 -10.95 -1.80 16.59
C ILE A 198 -12.42 -2.28 16.70
N ASP A 199 -13.31 -1.40 17.07
CA ASP A 199 -14.74 -1.66 17.27
C ASP A 199 -15.64 -1.23 16.11
N ASP A 200 -15.07 -0.78 14.97
CA ASP A 200 -15.85 -0.27 13.83
C ASP A 200 -15.74 -1.12 12.55
N TRP A 201 -15.01 -2.23 12.60
CA TRP A 201 -14.77 -3.07 11.43
C TRP A 201 -16.05 -3.55 10.74
N GLU A 202 -17.04 -4.06 11.49
CA GLU A 202 -18.28 -4.58 10.91
C GLU A 202 -19.05 -3.49 10.14
N ASN A 203 -19.17 -2.27 10.70
CA ASN A 203 -19.83 -1.15 10.03
C ASN A 203 -19.12 -0.76 8.74
N GLN A 204 -17.78 -0.74 8.75
CA GLN A 204 -17.02 -0.37 7.57
C GLN A 204 -17.06 -1.46 6.50
N LEU A 205 -17.05 -2.72 6.88
CA LEU A 205 -17.22 -3.84 5.95
C LEU A 205 -18.61 -3.79 5.27
N ASP A 206 -19.67 -3.49 6.01
CA ASP A 206 -21.03 -3.33 5.43
C ASP A 206 -21.07 -2.17 4.43
N ARG A 207 -20.32 -1.10 4.66
CA ARG A 207 -20.21 0.03 3.74
C ARG A 207 -19.42 -0.35 2.47
N ILE A 208 -18.28 -1.02 2.62
CA ILE A 208 -17.43 -1.46 1.51
C ILE A 208 -18.15 -2.52 0.66
N GLU A 209 -18.88 -3.44 1.28
CA GLU A 209 -19.64 -4.48 0.58
C GLU A 209 -20.59 -3.91 -0.47
N ARG A 210 -21.21 -2.76 -0.20
CA ARG A 210 -22.08 -2.08 -1.18
C ARG A 210 -21.31 -1.68 -2.44
N VAL A 211 -20.06 -1.24 -2.29
CA VAL A 211 -19.17 -0.90 -3.41
C VAL A 211 -18.78 -2.16 -4.18
N VAL A 212 -18.35 -3.21 -3.48
CA VAL A 212 -17.98 -4.50 -4.07
C VAL A 212 -19.14 -5.09 -4.86
N LYS A 213 -20.36 -5.11 -4.28
CA LYS A 213 -21.57 -5.59 -4.95
C LYS A 213 -21.95 -4.75 -6.16
N LYS A 214 -21.77 -3.42 -6.09
CA LYS A 214 -22.06 -2.52 -7.21
C LYS A 214 -21.18 -2.80 -8.42
N TYR A 215 -19.88 -2.95 -8.20
CA TYR A 215 -18.88 -3.10 -9.28
C TYR A 215 -18.57 -4.57 -9.61
N GLN A 216 -18.97 -5.53 -8.78
CA GLN A 216 -18.78 -6.97 -8.97
C GLN A 216 -17.29 -7.34 -9.20
N LYS A 217 -16.38 -6.71 -8.46
CA LYS A 217 -14.94 -6.94 -8.54
C LYS A 217 -14.40 -7.50 -7.23
N PRO A 218 -13.33 -8.32 -7.28
CA PRO A 218 -12.65 -8.76 -6.07
C PRO A 218 -12.12 -7.56 -5.28
N PHE A 219 -12.02 -7.73 -3.97
CA PHE A 219 -11.55 -6.70 -3.05
C PHE A 219 -10.49 -7.24 -2.09
N PHE A 220 -9.47 -6.44 -1.80
CA PHE A 220 -8.53 -6.70 -0.71
C PHE A 220 -8.09 -5.39 -0.02
N PHE A 221 -7.57 -5.49 1.19
CA PHE A 221 -6.94 -4.37 1.85
C PHE A 221 -5.47 -4.28 1.42
N ALA A 222 -5.12 -3.28 0.60
CA ALA A 222 -3.76 -3.07 0.11
C ALA A 222 -2.84 -2.42 1.17
N GLU A 223 -3.44 -1.87 2.21
CA GLU A 223 -2.79 -1.47 3.46
C GLU A 223 -3.72 -1.78 4.63
N CYS A 224 -3.17 -2.27 5.72
CA CYS A 224 -3.85 -2.33 7.01
C CYS A 224 -2.81 -2.49 8.13
N GLY A 225 -3.04 -1.84 9.25
CA GLY A 225 -2.11 -1.87 10.35
C GLY A 225 -2.56 -1.04 11.56
N CYS A 226 -1.90 -1.30 12.67
CA CYS A 226 -2.07 -0.56 13.92
C CYS A 226 -0.69 -0.40 14.56
N MET A 227 -0.39 0.77 15.12
CA MET A 227 0.88 0.99 15.82
C MET A 227 0.90 0.24 17.16
N ALA A 228 2.10 -0.18 17.61
CA ALA A 228 2.30 -0.71 18.95
C ALA A 228 2.36 0.42 20.00
N THR A 229 1.50 1.41 19.86
CA THR A 229 1.37 2.58 20.76
C THR A 229 0.00 2.55 21.42
N ARG A 230 -0.05 2.79 22.72
CA ARG A 230 -1.32 2.83 23.48
C ARG A 230 -2.30 3.82 22.88
N GLY A 231 -3.54 3.36 22.67
CA GLY A 231 -4.61 4.16 22.04
C GLY A 231 -4.68 4.04 20.52
N SER A 232 -3.66 3.46 19.86
CA SER A 232 -3.65 3.31 18.40
C SER A 232 -4.81 2.46 17.89
N SER A 233 -5.29 1.49 18.64
CA SER A 233 -6.44 0.66 18.24
C SER A 233 -7.73 1.46 17.96
N LYS A 234 -7.85 2.65 18.52
CA LYS A 234 -8.99 3.57 18.30
C LYS A 234 -8.77 4.57 17.17
N VAL A 235 -7.52 4.85 16.84
CA VAL A 235 -7.11 5.79 15.78
C VAL A 235 -5.93 5.22 14.98
N PRO A 236 -6.07 4.02 14.36
CA PRO A 236 -4.95 3.29 13.77
C PRO A 236 -4.27 4.01 12.61
N ASN A 237 -4.91 5.03 12.03
CA ASN A 237 -4.35 5.88 11.00
C ASN A 237 -3.57 7.09 11.51
N ASP A 238 -3.54 7.32 12.83
CA ASP A 238 -2.78 8.44 13.40
C ASP A 238 -1.33 8.02 13.66
N TRP A 239 -0.48 8.18 12.64
CA TRP A 239 0.96 7.88 12.72
C TRP A 239 1.74 8.88 13.58
N SER A 240 1.11 9.97 14.02
CA SER A 240 1.68 10.97 14.94
C SER A 240 1.46 10.61 16.41
N LEU A 241 0.62 9.60 16.67
CA LEU A 241 0.28 9.19 18.03
C LEU A 241 1.54 8.80 18.81
N SER A 242 1.71 9.41 19.97
CA SER A 242 2.79 9.13 20.89
C SER A 242 2.25 8.61 22.23
N GLY A 243 2.99 7.66 22.85
CA GLY A 243 2.55 7.06 24.10
C GLY A 243 3.39 5.86 24.50
N PRO A 244 3.04 5.18 25.58
CA PRO A 244 3.68 3.92 25.97
C PRO A 244 3.51 2.84 24.92
N ILE A 245 4.45 1.89 24.87
CA ILE A 245 4.33 0.68 24.06
C ILE A 245 3.09 -0.11 24.53
N ALA A 246 2.37 -0.62 23.52
CA ALA A 246 1.16 -1.43 23.72
C ALA A 246 1.06 -2.54 22.64
N SER A 247 2.05 -3.44 22.61
CA SER A 247 2.11 -4.51 21.60
C SER A 247 0.94 -5.48 21.66
N GLU A 248 0.35 -5.69 22.85
CA GLU A 248 -0.88 -6.49 22.98
C GLU A 248 -2.09 -5.77 22.39
N GLU A 249 -2.20 -4.46 22.57
CA GLU A 249 -3.26 -3.66 21.93
C GLU A 249 -3.15 -3.74 20.41
N GLN A 250 -1.92 -3.69 19.85
CA GLN A 250 -1.68 -3.95 18.43
C GLN A 250 -2.20 -5.33 18.01
N ALA A 251 -1.88 -6.38 18.78
CA ALA A 251 -2.33 -7.74 18.49
C ALA A 251 -3.85 -7.89 18.58
N ASP A 252 -4.50 -7.25 19.55
CA ASP A 252 -5.96 -7.24 19.69
C ASP A 252 -6.64 -6.57 18.50
N TRP A 253 -6.06 -5.49 17.98
CA TRP A 253 -6.55 -4.83 16.76
C TRP A 253 -6.48 -5.79 15.56
N TYR A 254 -5.36 -6.49 15.35
CA TYR A 254 -5.24 -7.48 14.26
C TYR A 254 -6.24 -8.63 14.43
N ARG A 255 -6.51 -9.09 15.67
CA ARG A 255 -7.54 -10.11 15.94
C ARG A 255 -8.90 -9.62 15.49
N ALA A 256 -9.31 -8.42 15.92
CA ALA A 256 -10.60 -7.84 15.56
C ALA A 256 -10.75 -7.67 14.04
N MET A 257 -9.71 -7.17 13.36
CA MET A 257 -9.68 -7.04 11.90
C MET A 257 -9.92 -8.40 11.21
N PHE A 258 -9.13 -9.41 11.54
CA PHE A 258 -9.26 -10.72 10.89
C PHE A 258 -10.59 -11.39 11.23
N ASP A 259 -11.04 -11.32 12.49
CA ASP A 259 -12.31 -11.93 12.92
C ASP A 259 -13.52 -11.33 12.21
N ALA A 260 -13.51 -10.03 11.92
CA ALA A 260 -14.56 -9.37 11.15
C ALA A 260 -14.44 -9.68 9.64
N CYS A 261 -13.25 -9.49 9.07
CA CYS A 261 -13.03 -9.58 7.64
C CYS A 261 -13.17 -11.01 7.08
N LEU A 262 -12.71 -12.04 7.82
CA LEU A 262 -12.74 -13.43 7.35
C LEU A 262 -14.15 -14.06 7.34
N LYS A 263 -15.14 -13.39 7.88
CA LYS A 263 -16.57 -13.73 7.73
C LYS A 263 -17.16 -13.26 6.39
N ARG A 264 -16.42 -12.45 5.63
CA ARG A 264 -16.87 -11.83 4.39
C ARG A 264 -16.17 -12.48 3.19
N ASP A 265 -16.87 -13.31 2.44
CA ASP A 265 -16.31 -14.05 1.29
C ASP A 265 -15.72 -13.16 0.20
N TRP A 266 -16.18 -11.92 0.12
CA TRP A 266 -15.71 -10.94 -0.84
C TRP A 266 -14.36 -10.28 -0.45
N VAL A 267 -13.91 -10.41 0.80
CA VAL A 267 -12.56 -9.96 1.23
C VAL A 267 -11.54 -11.01 0.81
N GLN A 268 -10.75 -10.70 -0.21
CA GLN A 268 -9.81 -11.62 -0.85
C GLN A 268 -8.35 -11.44 -0.38
N GLY A 269 -8.13 -10.74 0.72
CA GLY A 269 -6.81 -10.67 1.33
C GLY A 269 -6.44 -9.35 1.96
N PHE A 270 -5.19 -9.29 2.40
CA PHE A 270 -4.60 -8.20 3.15
C PHE A 270 -3.14 -8.00 2.76
N CYS A 271 -2.67 -6.75 2.79
CA CYS A 271 -1.26 -6.39 2.81
C CYS A 271 -0.99 -5.56 4.05
N LEU A 272 -0.28 -6.14 5.01
CA LEU A 272 -0.04 -5.51 6.29
C LEU A 272 0.98 -4.37 6.15
N TRP A 273 0.72 -3.25 6.77
CA TRP A 273 1.65 -2.13 6.87
C TRP A 273 2.37 -2.18 8.21
N SER A 274 3.70 -2.37 8.26
CA SER A 274 4.64 -2.71 7.21
C SER A 274 5.76 -3.60 7.78
N TRP A 275 6.74 -3.97 6.98
CA TRP A 275 7.94 -4.69 7.41
C TRP A 275 9.22 -3.90 7.05
N PRO A 276 10.24 -3.85 7.93
CA PRO A 276 11.43 -3.02 7.71
C PRO A 276 12.42 -3.63 6.72
N ALA A 277 13.27 -2.80 6.07
CA ALA A 277 14.29 -3.24 5.14
C ALA A 277 15.46 -4.00 5.82
N ARG A 278 15.69 -3.79 7.12
CA ARG A 278 16.75 -4.46 7.89
C ARG A 278 16.14 -5.35 8.96
N PRO A 279 16.79 -6.45 9.31
CA PRO A 279 16.34 -7.28 10.43
C PRO A 279 16.25 -6.46 11.71
N GLN A 280 15.23 -6.70 12.50
CA GLN A 280 15.09 -6.16 13.85
C GLN A 280 15.39 -7.26 14.87
N THR A 281 16.13 -6.92 15.91
CA THR A 281 16.30 -7.78 17.06
C THR A 281 15.04 -7.76 17.95
N VAL A 282 14.88 -8.78 18.82
CA VAL A 282 13.80 -8.80 19.82
C VAL A 282 13.84 -7.55 20.72
N GLN A 283 15.05 -7.10 21.09
CA GLN A 283 15.20 -5.91 21.92
C GLN A 283 14.75 -4.63 21.21
N GLU A 284 15.09 -4.45 19.93
CA GLU A 284 14.59 -3.32 19.11
C GLU A 284 13.07 -3.37 18.98
N ALA A 285 12.50 -4.55 18.73
CA ALA A 285 11.06 -4.73 18.63
C ALA A 285 10.32 -4.36 19.94
N CYS A 286 10.89 -4.68 21.11
CA CYS A 286 10.34 -4.30 22.42
C CYS A 286 10.28 -2.80 22.66
N THR A 287 11.03 -1.99 21.90
CA THR A 287 11.02 -0.51 21.97
C THR A 287 10.36 0.15 20.78
N ASN A 288 10.08 -0.59 19.72
CA ASN A 288 9.46 -0.10 18.51
C ASN A 288 7.95 0.10 18.72
N ARG A 289 7.49 1.35 18.60
CA ARG A 289 6.08 1.77 18.77
C ARG A 289 5.30 1.85 17.47
N ALA A 290 5.97 1.69 16.33
CA ALA A 290 5.38 1.86 15.01
C ALA A 290 4.55 0.62 14.57
N TYR A 291 4.23 0.56 13.30
CA TYR A 291 3.33 -0.44 12.71
C TYR A 291 3.96 -1.83 12.60
N GLU A 292 5.28 -1.94 12.54
CA GLU A 292 5.96 -3.22 12.35
C GLU A 292 5.55 -4.23 13.43
N ILE A 293 5.25 -5.44 12.98
CA ILE A 293 4.81 -6.53 13.85
C ILE A 293 5.94 -7.52 14.21
N CYS A 294 7.13 -7.34 13.62
CA CYS A 294 8.29 -8.21 13.82
C CYS A 294 8.60 -8.39 15.30
N HIS A 295 8.71 -9.64 15.75
CA HIS A 295 8.93 -10.05 17.16
C HIS A 295 7.89 -9.55 18.18
N LYS A 296 6.71 -9.11 17.71
CA LYS A 296 5.60 -8.70 18.57
C LYS A 296 4.48 -9.75 18.59
N PRO A 297 3.56 -9.74 19.56
CA PRO A 297 2.46 -10.72 19.64
C PRO A 297 1.60 -10.80 18.38
N ALA A 298 1.43 -9.68 17.67
CA ALA A 298 0.70 -9.61 16.41
C ALA A 298 1.32 -10.52 15.32
N GLU A 299 2.64 -10.67 15.26
CA GLU A 299 3.32 -11.53 14.27
C GLU A 299 2.87 -12.98 14.36
N ALA A 300 2.88 -13.54 15.58
CA ALA A 300 2.48 -14.94 15.79
C ALA A 300 1.00 -15.17 15.40
N TYR A 301 0.14 -14.19 15.67
CA TYR A 301 -1.26 -14.27 15.29
C TYR A 301 -1.44 -14.19 13.75
N VAL A 302 -0.77 -13.25 13.09
CA VAL A 302 -0.77 -13.15 11.63
C VAL A 302 -0.28 -14.45 10.98
N LYS A 303 0.83 -15.03 11.50
CA LYS A 303 1.35 -16.31 11.01
C LYS A 303 0.29 -17.42 11.09
N LYS A 304 -0.40 -17.52 12.22
CA LYS A 304 -1.48 -18.50 12.39
C LYS A 304 -2.57 -18.34 11.33
N ILE A 305 -3.00 -17.11 11.07
CA ILE A 305 -4.05 -16.82 10.06
C ILE A 305 -3.54 -17.16 8.66
N TYR A 306 -2.35 -16.68 8.28
CA TYR A 306 -1.81 -16.86 6.93
C TYR A 306 -1.46 -18.32 6.63
N THR A 307 -1.05 -19.11 7.62
CA THR A 307 -0.77 -20.55 7.44
C THR A 307 -2.05 -21.36 7.21
N ASN A 308 -3.18 -20.94 7.78
CA ASN A 308 -4.45 -21.65 7.68
C ASN A 308 -5.31 -21.23 6.47
N LYS A 309 -4.88 -20.26 5.67
CA LYS A 309 -5.48 -19.79 4.42
C LYS A 309 -4.65 -20.25 3.22
#